data_def5d933fbe900c8ab75e539eff43cc5
#
_entry.id   def5d933fbe900c8ab75e539eff43cc5
#
_cell.length_a   1.000
_cell.length_b   1.000
_cell.length_c   1.000
_cell.angle_alpha   90.00
_cell.angle_beta   90.00
_cell.angle_gamma   90.00
#
_symmetry.space_group_name_H-M   'P 1'
#
loop_
_entity.id
_entity.type
_entity.pdbx_description
1 polymer ?
#
loop_
_entity_poly.entity_id
_entity_poly.type
_entity_poly.pdbx_seq_one_letter_code
_entity_poly.pdbx_strand_id
1 'polypeptide(L)'
;MNDDDHYIPNTNNAHLDLQGFEEELRSMEAENRQLGVSDDDIAENFYHHALGYLNNPPDEPGNDDLICRFLTPKKFLWFVGSKYLRFCATQEFDDPRECSLPEDYDNSVRKILYECSLPASEWDNQVWRKSQQWLVSCWTIFNSYHDDNLIWHKYANGPEGVGITIRYGQLRDCLQKNIEQVDAEGSLKAGRVSYDFPIRLLPFNKRKMFRNEKEVRFACRNFQHTRDFRVDVSGVFKEFGLRFSPDAPEHHVEAAQRIWKECGGAERYQAPEG
;
A
#
# COMPACT_ATOMS: atom_id res chain seq x y z
N MET A 1 3.17 14.24 28.76
CA MET A 1 2.02 15.00 28.28
C MET A 1 2.48 15.47 26.91
N ASN A 2 2.17 14.70 25.90
CA ASN A 2 2.50 15.01 24.51
C ASN A 2 1.21 15.56 23.90
N ASP A 3 1.20 16.87 23.69
CA ASP A 3 0.14 17.60 22.99
C ASP A 3 0.33 17.46 21.47
N ASP A 4 0.34 16.21 20.98
CA ASP A 4 0.30 15.89 19.55
C ASP A 4 -1.13 15.79 19.01
N ASP A 5 -2.09 16.21 19.79
CA ASP A 5 -3.46 16.39 19.33
C ASP A 5 -3.55 17.78 18.71
N HIS A 6 -3.68 17.81 17.36
CA HIS A 6 -4.58 18.80 16.80
C HIS A 6 -4.17 19.44 15.49
N TYR A 7 -4.51 18.85 14.48
CA TYR A 7 -5.28 19.40 13.37
C TYR A 7 -5.73 18.22 12.52
N ILE A 8 -6.94 17.75 12.75
CA ILE A 8 -7.62 16.86 11.79
C ILE A 8 -8.23 17.82 10.77
N PRO A 9 -7.68 17.92 9.55
CA PRO A 9 -8.34 18.65 8.49
C PRO A 9 -9.75 18.10 8.33
N ASN A 10 -10.71 18.98 8.20
CA ASN A 10 -12.11 18.63 8.02
C ASN A 10 -12.22 17.68 6.80
N THR A 11 -12.44 16.40 7.04
CA THR A 11 -12.42 15.32 6.03
C THR A 11 -13.54 15.43 4.99
N ASN A 12 -14.31 16.52 4.98
CA ASN A 12 -15.30 16.84 3.95
C ASN A 12 -14.68 17.26 2.60
N ASN A 13 -13.35 17.38 2.50
CA ASN A 13 -12.64 17.79 1.29
C ASN A 13 -12.28 16.63 0.34
N ALA A 14 -13.03 15.54 0.35
CA ALA A 14 -12.81 14.39 -0.54
C ALA A 14 -12.95 14.73 -2.05
N HIS A 15 -13.26 15.97 -2.38
CA HIS A 15 -13.46 16.47 -3.76
C HIS A 15 -12.50 17.60 -4.17
N LEU A 16 -11.54 17.98 -3.32
CA LEU A 16 -10.53 18.95 -3.75
C LEU A 16 -9.69 18.36 -4.89
N ASP A 17 -9.68 19.04 -6.01
CA ASP A 17 -8.71 18.78 -7.08
C ASP A 17 -7.34 19.43 -6.72
N LEU A 18 -6.34 19.20 -7.53
CA LEU A 18 -5.01 19.72 -7.29
C LEU A 18 -4.95 21.24 -7.26
N GLN A 19 -5.79 21.92 -8.07
CA GLN A 19 -5.88 23.38 -8.10
C GLN A 19 -6.46 23.94 -6.80
N GLY A 20 -7.56 23.35 -6.32
CA GLY A 20 -8.16 23.73 -5.04
C GLY A 20 -7.21 23.56 -3.87
N PHE A 21 -6.41 22.48 -3.89
CA PHE A 21 -5.35 22.26 -2.91
C PHE A 21 -4.26 23.35 -2.95
N GLU A 22 -3.79 23.74 -4.16
CA GLU A 22 -2.83 24.85 -4.31
C GLU A 22 -3.38 26.18 -3.79
N GLU A 23 -4.66 26.47 -4.07
CA GLU A 23 -5.34 27.68 -3.61
C GLU A 23 -5.46 27.71 -2.08
N GLU A 24 -5.78 26.58 -1.47
CA GLU A 24 -5.87 26.44 -0.01
C GLU A 24 -4.52 26.69 0.67
N LEU A 25 -3.43 26.12 0.16
CA LEU A 25 -2.09 26.35 0.70
C LEU A 25 -1.66 27.81 0.61
N ARG A 26 -1.95 28.50 -0.51
CA ARG A 26 -1.63 29.93 -0.65
C ARG A 26 -2.47 30.80 0.30
N SER A 27 -3.75 30.46 0.47
CA SER A 27 -4.62 31.17 1.40
C SER A 27 -4.14 31.05 2.82
N MET A 28 -3.73 29.86 3.25
CA MET A 28 -3.19 29.60 4.58
C MET A 28 -1.88 30.37 4.82
N GLU A 29 -0.98 30.42 3.86
CA GLU A 29 0.26 31.18 3.95
C GLU A 29 -0.02 32.69 4.09
N ALA A 30 -0.90 33.23 3.26
CA ALA A 30 -1.26 34.63 3.30
C ALA A 30 -1.92 35.03 4.64
N GLU A 31 -2.78 34.17 5.19
CA GLU A 31 -3.41 34.39 6.50
C GLU A 31 -2.37 34.39 7.63
N ASN A 32 -1.45 33.40 7.67
CA ASN A 32 -0.40 33.33 8.67
C ASN A 32 0.50 34.59 8.63
N ARG A 33 0.85 35.10 7.44
CA ARG A 33 1.63 36.35 7.30
C ARG A 33 0.86 37.56 7.82
N GLN A 34 -0.44 37.65 7.57
CA GLN A 34 -1.28 38.73 8.12
C GLN A 34 -1.32 38.71 9.65
N LEU A 35 -1.27 37.54 10.25
CA LEU A 35 -1.24 37.33 11.70
C LEU A 35 0.15 37.56 12.31
N GLY A 36 1.16 37.82 11.48
CA GLY A 36 2.55 38.05 11.95
C GLY A 36 3.25 36.79 12.42
N VAL A 37 2.83 35.61 11.94
CA VAL A 37 3.48 34.32 12.22
C VAL A 37 4.87 34.31 11.59
N SER A 38 5.86 33.74 12.26
CA SER A 38 7.22 33.63 11.73
C SER A 38 7.31 32.72 10.51
N ASP A 39 8.31 32.91 9.64
CA ASP A 39 8.50 32.07 8.45
C ASP A 39 8.73 30.59 8.81
N ASP A 40 9.39 30.31 9.94
CA ASP A 40 9.59 28.92 10.42
C ASP A 40 8.27 28.27 10.85
N ASP A 41 7.42 29.00 11.59
CA ASP A 41 6.10 28.51 12.02
C ASP A 41 5.16 28.38 10.82
N ILE A 42 5.24 29.28 9.83
CA ILE A 42 4.50 29.17 8.57
C ILE A 42 4.89 27.89 7.83
N ALA A 43 6.21 27.61 7.75
CA ALA A 43 6.71 26.41 7.11
C ALA A 43 6.19 25.14 7.81
N GLU A 44 6.24 25.12 9.15
CA GLU A 44 5.74 23.98 9.92
C GLU A 44 4.24 23.77 9.72
N ASN A 45 3.44 24.81 9.82
CA ASN A 45 1.99 24.77 9.56
C ASN A 45 1.70 24.27 8.13
N PHE A 46 2.48 24.74 7.15
CA PHE A 46 2.36 24.33 5.76
C PHE A 46 2.62 22.83 5.59
N TYR A 47 3.72 22.31 6.19
CA TYR A 47 4.03 20.89 6.12
C TYR A 47 2.97 20.05 6.82
N HIS A 48 2.50 20.45 7.99
CA HIS A 48 1.44 19.75 8.70
C HIS A 48 0.16 19.69 7.89
N HIS A 49 -0.23 20.80 7.25
CA HIS A 49 -1.42 20.84 6.41
C HIS A 49 -1.26 19.97 5.16
N ALA A 50 -0.17 20.11 4.40
CA ALA A 50 0.10 19.29 3.23
C ALA A 50 0.20 17.79 3.59
N LEU A 51 0.87 17.45 4.69
CA LEU A 51 0.94 16.08 5.17
C LEU A 51 -0.39 15.55 5.73
N GLY A 52 -1.31 16.42 6.11
CA GLY A 52 -2.67 16.06 6.55
C GLY A 52 -3.44 15.30 5.48
N TYR A 53 -3.28 15.67 4.22
CA TYR A 53 -3.88 14.95 3.08
C TYR A 53 -3.40 13.50 2.95
N LEU A 54 -2.21 13.19 3.46
CA LEU A 54 -1.67 11.83 3.46
C LEU A 54 -2.33 10.90 4.49
N ASN A 55 -3.25 11.41 5.29
CA ASN A 55 -4.02 10.61 6.25
C ASN A 55 -5.34 10.10 5.66
N ASN A 56 -5.71 10.49 4.43
CA ASN A 56 -6.92 10.01 3.79
C ASN A 56 -6.88 8.48 3.66
N PRO A 57 -7.91 7.77 4.13
CA PRO A 57 -7.96 6.33 4.02
C PRO A 57 -8.02 5.89 2.55
N PRO A 58 -7.46 4.74 2.21
CA PRO A 58 -7.62 4.19 0.87
C PRO A 58 -9.06 3.73 0.62
N ASP A 59 -9.46 3.68 -0.66
CA ASP A 59 -10.71 3.05 -1.04
C ASP A 59 -10.58 1.54 -0.89
N GLU A 60 -11.48 0.91 -0.15
CA GLU A 60 -11.45 -0.53 0.01
C GLU A 60 -12.06 -1.26 -1.20
N PRO A 61 -11.52 -2.43 -1.59
CA PRO A 61 -12.22 -3.38 -2.44
C PRO A 61 -13.51 -3.88 -1.79
N GLY A 62 -14.41 -4.46 -2.59
CA GLY A 62 -15.54 -5.21 -2.04
C GLY A 62 -15.05 -6.43 -1.24
N ASN A 63 -15.78 -6.82 -0.20
CA ASN A 63 -15.39 -7.97 0.63
C ASN A 63 -15.24 -9.28 -0.16
N ASP A 64 -16.01 -9.43 -1.23
CA ASP A 64 -16.00 -10.59 -2.12
C ASP A 64 -15.03 -10.46 -3.30
N ASP A 65 -14.40 -9.29 -3.47
CA ASP A 65 -13.39 -9.11 -4.51
C ASP A 65 -12.24 -10.10 -4.29
N LEU A 66 -11.89 -10.82 -5.35
CA LEU A 66 -10.78 -11.73 -5.31
C LEU A 66 -9.48 -10.95 -5.50
N ILE A 67 -8.53 -11.18 -4.62
CA ILE A 67 -7.19 -10.61 -4.71
C ILE A 67 -6.16 -11.71 -4.91
N CYS A 68 -5.08 -11.39 -5.62
CA CYS A 68 -4.02 -12.33 -5.94
C CYS A 68 -2.66 -11.77 -5.53
N ARG A 69 -1.79 -12.62 -5.01
CA ARG A 69 -0.37 -12.32 -4.79
C ARG A 69 0.49 -13.29 -5.56
N PHE A 70 1.37 -12.76 -6.37
CA PHE A 70 2.30 -13.54 -7.19
C PHE A 70 3.56 -13.86 -6.40
N LEU A 71 3.95 -15.12 -6.39
CA LEU A 71 5.07 -15.64 -5.61
C LEU A 71 6.04 -16.37 -6.53
N THR A 72 7.33 -16.13 -6.34
CA THR A 72 8.35 -17.04 -6.90
C THR A 72 8.22 -18.42 -6.26
N PRO A 73 8.69 -19.50 -6.89
CA PRO A 73 8.63 -20.85 -6.30
C PRO A 73 9.19 -20.91 -4.86
N LYS A 74 10.29 -20.20 -4.59
CA LYS A 74 10.89 -20.12 -3.26
C LYS A 74 9.97 -19.45 -2.24
N LYS A 75 9.33 -18.34 -2.61
CA LYS A 75 8.39 -17.62 -1.74
C LYS A 75 7.12 -18.44 -1.51
N PHE A 76 6.65 -19.19 -2.52
CA PHE A 76 5.53 -20.11 -2.39
C PHE A 76 5.81 -21.23 -1.39
N LEU A 77 6.95 -21.93 -1.52
CA LEU A 77 7.36 -22.97 -0.58
C LEU A 77 7.45 -22.44 0.85
N TRP A 78 8.03 -21.24 1.01
CA TRP A 78 8.08 -20.61 2.32
C TRP A 78 6.67 -20.32 2.88
N PHE A 79 5.77 -19.77 2.06
CA PHE A 79 4.39 -19.45 2.47
C PHE A 79 3.61 -20.70 2.91
N VAL A 80 3.64 -21.78 2.12
CA VAL A 80 2.90 -22.99 2.45
C VAL A 80 3.45 -23.70 3.69
N GLY A 81 4.77 -23.67 3.87
CA GLY A 81 5.40 -24.27 5.05
C GLY A 81 5.21 -23.47 6.33
N SER A 82 5.22 -22.13 6.23
CA SER A 82 5.14 -21.27 7.41
C SER A 82 3.71 -20.81 7.75
N LYS A 83 2.86 -20.68 6.75
CA LYS A 83 1.51 -20.06 6.83
C LYS A 83 1.55 -18.62 7.34
N TYR A 84 2.63 -17.89 7.06
CA TYR A 84 2.77 -16.48 7.38
C TYR A 84 2.75 -15.62 6.11
N LEU A 85 2.16 -14.46 6.21
CA LEU A 85 2.34 -13.39 5.21
C LEU A 85 3.40 -12.42 5.68
N ARG A 86 4.28 -12.05 4.75
CA ARG A 86 5.33 -11.06 5.00
C ARG A 86 4.83 -9.66 4.61
N PHE A 87 5.01 -8.73 5.53
CA PHE A 87 4.94 -7.30 5.32
C PHE A 87 6.38 -6.76 5.26
N CYS A 88 6.69 -5.99 4.25
CA CYS A 88 8.02 -5.42 4.03
C CYS A 88 8.01 -3.93 4.35
N ALA A 89 9.10 -3.42 4.90
CA ALA A 89 9.31 -1.98 4.98
C ALA A 89 9.34 -1.37 3.57
N THR A 90 8.81 -0.17 3.44
CA THR A 90 8.75 0.53 2.15
C THR A 90 10.12 0.73 1.50
N GLN A 91 11.17 0.75 2.30
CA GLN A 91 12.58 0.85 1.85
C GLN A 91 13.10 -0.42 1.15
N GLU A 92 12.42 -1.55 1.32
CA GLU A 92 12.82 -2.82 0.71
C GLU A 92 12.25 -2.98 -0.72
N PHE A 93 11.50 -1.99 -1.21
CA PHE A 93 11.02 -2.01 -2.58
C PHE A 93 12.13 -1.60 -3.56
N ASP A 94 12.18 -2.27 -4.72
CA ASP A 94 13.16 -2.00 -5.77
C ASP A 94 13.00 -0.59 -6.37
N ASP A 95 11.78 -0.04 -6.37
CA ASP A 95 11.52 1.33 -6.80
C ASP A 95 11.67 2.28 -5.60
N PRO A 96 12.70 3.14 -5.56
CA PRO A 96 12.91 4.08 -4.46
C PRO A 96 11.78 5.11 -4.31
N ARG A 97 10.91 5.22 -5.32
CA ARG A 97 9.71 6.07 -5.28
C ARG A 97 8.45 5.28 -4.92
N GLU A 98 8.58 4.01 -4.57
CA GLU A 98 7.46 3.22 -4.07
C GLU A 98 6.98 3.80 -2.74
N CYS A 99 5.66 3.91 -2.56
CA CYS A 99 5.06 4.58 -1.40
C CYS A 99 5.48 6.06 -1.25
N SER A 100 5.89 6.70 -2.35
CA SER A 100 6.15 8.14 -2.42
C SER A 100 4.88 8.90 -2.78
N LEU A 101 4.98 10.22 -2.75
CA LEU A 101 3.92 11.10 -3.21
C LEU A 101 3.70 10.98 -4.71
N PRO A 102 2.46 11.13 -5.21
CA PRO A 102 2.21 11.36 -6.63
C PRO A 102 3.01 12.57 -7.12
N GLU A 103 3.62 12.44 -8.30
CA GLU A 103 4.55 13.44 -8.84
C GLU A 103 3.89 14.82 -8.99
N ASP A 104 2.66 14.85 -9.46
CA ASP A 104 1.92 16.11 -9.64
C ASP A 104 1.70 16.83 -8.31
N TYR A 105 1.42 16.07 -7.23
CA TYR A 105 1.25 16.63 -5.89
C TYR A 105 2.56 17.15 -5.32
N ASP A 106 3.62 16.35 -5.37
CA ASP A 106 4.94 16.76 -4.87
C ASP A 106 5.44 18.02 -5.60
N ASN A 107 5.23 18.09 -6.92
CA ASN A 107 5.58 19.27 -7.72
C ASN A 107 4.75 20.52 -7.31
N SER A 108 3.46 20.35 -7.04
CA SER A 108 2.61 21.46 -6.57
C SER A 108 3.03 21.98 -5.21
N VAL A 109 3.31 21.08 -4.25
CA VAL A 109 3.83 21.49 -2.95
C VAL A 109 5.15 22.24 -3.10
N ARG A 110 6.10 21.71 -3.88
CA ARG A 110 7.41 22.36 -4.09
C ARG A 110 7.31 23.72 -4.76
N LYS A 111 6.38 23.86 -5.73
CA LYS A 111 6.10 25.13 -6.39
C LYS A 111 5.66 26.18 -5.38
N ILE A 112 4.73 25.84 -4.51
CA ILE A 112 4.23 26.79 -3.51
C ILE A 112 5.29 27.10 -2.45
N LEU A 113 6.06 26.09 -2.00
CA LEU A 113 7.19 26.31 -1.11
C LEU A 113 8.19 27.31 -1.72
N TYR A 114 8.48 27.17 -3.02
CA TYR A 114 9.35 28.12 -3.73
C TYR A 114 8.73 29.53 -3.83
N GLU A 115 7.46 29.62 -4.23
CA GLU A 115 6.70 30.89 -4.32
C GLU A 115 6.66 31.62 -2.97
N CYS A 116 6.53 30.89 -1.87
CA CYS A 116 6.47 31.42 -0.52
C CYS A 116 7.86 31.56 0.17
N SER A 117 8.95 31.24 -0.53
CA SER A 117 10.33 31.24 0.01
C SER A 117 10.53 30.32 1.21
N LEU A 118 9.77 29.20 1.29
CA LEU A 118 9.88 28.20 2.34
C LEU A 118 10.89 27.09 1.98
N PRO A 119 11.57 26.47 2.96
CA PRO A 119 12.63 25.49 2.69
C PRO A 119 12.08 24.14 2.22
N ALA A 120 12.37 23.75 0.97
CA ALA A 120 11.93 22.47 0.40
C ALA A 120 12.64 21.24 1.02
N SER A 121 13.83 21.40 1.60
CA SER A 121 14.60 20.30 2.19
C SER A 121 13.90 19.66 3.39
N GLU A 122 13.18 20.43 4.17
CA GLU A 122 12.42 19.90 5.31
C GLU A 122 11.20 19.12 4.82
N TRP A 123 10.56 19.53 3.74
CA TRP A 123 9.51 18.76 3.09
C TRP A 123 9.96 17.33 2.73
N ASP A 124 11.12 17.20 2.10
CA ASP A 124 11.71 15.91 1.77
C ASP A 124 11.92 15.03 3.01
N ASN A 125 12.45 15.64 4.07
CA ASN A 125 12.67 14.94 5.34
C ASN A 125 11.37 14.45 5.97
N GLN A 126 10.34 15.27 5.98
CA GLN A 126 9.03 14.92 6.55
C GLN A 126 8.34 13.79 5.76
N VAL A 127 8.34 13.88 4.42
CA VAL A 127 7.80 12.82 3.55
C VAL A 127 8.55 11.52 3.76
N TRP A 128 9.89 11.59 3.80
CA TRP A 128 10.73 10.41 4.03
C TRP A 128 10.44 9.77 5.39
N ARG A 129 10.41 10.54 6.48
CA ARG A 129 10.09 10.03 7.82
C ARG A 129 8.73 9.34 7.85
N LYS A 130 7.71 9.94 7.22
CA LYS A 130 6.36 9.33 7.16
C LYS A 130 6.35 8.03 6.36
N SER A 131 7.12 7.92 5.27
CA SER A 131 7.18 6.69 4.47
C SER A 131 7.81 5.53 5.25
N GLN A 132 8.79 5.81 6.11
CA GLN A 132 9.49 4.80 6.92
C GLN A 132 8.63 4.16 8.01
N GLN A 133 7.48 4.75 8.30
CA GLN A 133 6.59 4.28 9.37
C GLN A 133 5.69 3.11 8.97
N TRP A 134 5.86 2.55 7.76
CA TRP A 134 4.94 1.55 7.23
C TRP A 134 5.61 0.25 6.81
N LEU A 135 4.91 -0.84 7.12
CA LEU A 135 5.15 -2.17 6.60
C LEU A 135 3.98 -2.54 5.68
N VAL A 136 4.26 -3.05 4.50
CA VAL A 136 3.27 -3.23 3.44
C VAL A 136 3.29 -4.65 2.86
N SER A 137 2.10 -5.17 2.58
CA SER A 137 1.89 -6.38 1.81
C SER A 137 1.06 -6.05 0.56
N CYS A 138 1.64 -6.27 -0.62
CA CYS A 138 1.07 -5.91 -1.91
C CYS A 138 0.34 -7.08 -2.55
N TRP A 139 -0.83 -6.80 -3.12
CA TRP A 139 -1.74 -7.71 -3.80
C TRP A 139 -2.28 -7.05 -5.07
N THR A 140 -2.92 -7.80 -5.93
CA THR A 140 -3.55 -7.30 -7.15
C THR A 140 -5.02 -7.71 -7.14
N ILE A 141 -5.94 -6.82 -7.52
CA ILE A 141 -7.33 -7.21 -7.74
C ILE A 141 -7.36 -8.15 -8.93
N PHE A 142 -7.95 -9.31 -8.70
CA PHE A 142 -8.11 -10.30 -9.73
C PHE A 142 -9.32 -9.98 -10.63
N ASN A 143 -9.06 -9.78 -11.91
CA ASN A 143 -10.06 -9.78 -12.95
C ASN A 143 -9.67 -10.84 -13.97
N SER A 144 -10.61 -11.62 -14.45
CA SER A 144 -10.45 -12.69 -15.45
C SER A 144 -9.72 -12.27 -16.74
N TYR A 145 -9.59 -10.97 -16.99
CA TYR A 145 -8.94 -10.41 -18.18
C TYR A 145 -7.43 -10.14 -18.06
N HIS A 146 -6.79 -10.48 -16.93
CA HIS A 146 -5.39 -10.11 -16.71
C HIS A 146 -4.48 -11.31 -16.49
N ASP A 147 -4.51 -12.26 -17.45
CA ASP A 147 -3.41 -13.19 -17.66
C ASP A 147 -2.26 -12.48 -18.38
N ASP A 148 -1.93 -11.30 -17.86
CA ASP A 148 -0.83 -10.53 -18.38
C ASP A 148 0.47 -11.22 -17.98
N ASN A 149 1.11 -11.86 -18.95
CA ASN A 149 2.42 -12.50 -18.77
C ASN A 149 3.44 -11.54 -18.16
N LEU A 150 3.27 -10.22 -18.32
CA LEU A 150 4.11 -9.21 -17.70
C LEU A 150 4.06 -9.25 -16.17
N ILE A 151 2.90 -9.50 -15.56
CA ILE A 151 2.76 -9.61 -14.10
C ILE A 151 3.50 -10.84 -13.59
N TRP A 152 3.37 -11.98 -14.28
CA TRP A 152 4.07 -13.20 -13.93
C TRP A 152 5.59 -13.02 -14.02
N HIS A 153 6.08 -12.40 -15.10
CA HIS A 153 7.51 -12.10 -15.23
C HIS A 153 8.01 -11.14 -14.16
N LYS A 154 7.25 -10.10 -13.86
CA LYS A 154 7.67 -9.06 -12.92
C LYS A 154 7.68 -9.54 -11.47
N TYR A 155 6.64 -10.27 -11.02
CA TYR A 155 6.44 -10.56 -9.60
C TYR A 155 6.68 -12.02 -9.22
N ALA A 156 6.52 -12.95 -10.16
CA ALA A 156 6.68 -14.38 -9.94
C ALA A 156 7.97 -14.97 -10.54
N ASN A 157 8.77 -14.15 -11.21
CA ASN A 157 9.99 -14.54 -11.90
C ASN A 157 9.73 -15.50 -13.09
N GLY A 158 8.60 -15.33 -13.77
CA GLY A 158 8.27 -16.10 -14.96
C GLY A 158 7.13 -17.12 -14.74
N PRO A 159 6.99 -18.06 -15.70
CA PRO A 159 5.85 -18.99 -15.74
C PRO A 159 5.85 -20.04 -14.61
N GLU A 160 6.97 -20.25 -13.94
CA GLU A 160 7.09 -21.21 -12.83
C GLU A 160 6.55 -20.65 -11.49
N GLY A 161 6.17 -19.36 -11.47
CA GLY A 161 5.60 -18.72 -10.30
C GLY A 161 4.20 -19.26 -9.95
N VAL A 162 3.79 -19.00 -8.72
CA VAL A 162 2.48 -19.39 -8.20
C VAL A 162 1.75 -18.17 -7.67
N GLY A 163 0.53 -17.94 -8.13
CA GLY A 163 -0.40 -17.00 -7.56
C GLY A 163 -1.17 -17.64 -6.40
N ILE A 164 -1.27 -16.93 -5.29
CA ILE A 164 -2.21 -17.28 -4.22
C ILE A 164 -3.37 -16.30 -4.27
N THR A 165 -4.60 -16.81 -4.22
CA THR A 165 -5.82 -16.00 -4.30
C THR A 165 -6.67 -16.16 -3.06
N ILE A 166 -7.34 -15.09 -2.63
CA ILE A 166 -8.26 -15.10 -1.50
C ILE A 166 -9.26 -13.95 -1.66
N ARG A 167 -10.44 -14.04 -1.03
CA ARG A 167 -11.35 -12.90 -0.94
C ARG A 167 -10.78 -11.81 -0.04
N TYR A 168 -10.89 -10.57 -0.48
CA TYR A 168 -10.33 -9.40 0.22
C TYR A 168 -10.79 -9.33 1.68
N GLY A 169 -12.11 -9.44 1.93
CA GLY A 169 -12.66 -9.36 3.28
C GLY A 169 -12.13 -10.45 4.22
N GLN A 170 -12.00 -11.69 3.74
CA GLN A 170 -11.46 -12.80 4.55
C GLN A 170 -10.01 -12.55 4.99
N LEU A 171 -9.19 -12.05 4.07
CA LEU A 171 -7.80 -11.75 4.39
C LEU A 171 -7.69 -10.54 5.32
N ARG A 172 -8.42 -9.45 5.03
CA ARG A 172 -8.44 -8.24 5.86
C ARG A 172 -8.78 -8.57 7.31
N ASP A 173 -9.87 -9.31 7.54
CA ASP A 173 -10.37 -9.62 8.88
C ASP A 173 -9.38 -10.52 9.65
N CYS A 174 -8.74 -11.47 8.95
CA CYS A 174 -7.69 -12.30 9.53
C CYS A 174 -6.47 -11.46 9.92
N LEU A 175 -6.01 -10.58 9.04
CA LEU A 175 -4.84 -9.72 9.27
C LEU A 175 -5.11 -8.72 10.39
N GLN A 176 -6.27 -8.08 10.41
CA GLN A 176 -6.68 -7.13 11.45
C GLN A 176 -6.60 -7.79 12.83
N LYS A 177 -7.26 -8.95 12.99
CA LYS A 177 -7.27 -9.71 14.25
C LYS A 177 -5.86 -10.08 14.73
N ASN A 178 -4.99 -10.51 13.82
CA ASN A 178 -3.66 -11.00 14.19
C ASN A 178 -2.66 -9.86 14.42
N ILE A 179 -2.83 -8.70 13.78
CA ILE A 179 -2.04 -7.50 14.04
C ILE A 179 -2.42 -6.89 15.40
N GLU A 180 -3.70 -6.79 15.73
CA GLU A 180 -4.17 -6.30 17.03
C GLU A 180 -3.67 -7.13 18.22
N GLN A 181 -3.42 -8.43 18.04
CA GLN A 181 -2.84 -9.29 19.09
C GLN A 181 -1.37 -8.97 19.38
N VAL A 182 -0.64 -8.44 18.40
CA VAL A 182 0.79 -8.13 18.52
C VAL A 182 1.00 -6.69 18.95
N ASP A 183 0.12 -5.80 18.54
CA ASP A 183 0.16 -4.36 18.79
C ASP A 183 -1.26 -3.84 18.99
N ALA A 184 -1.62 -3.55 20.23
CA ALA A 184 -2.97 -3.06 20.59
C ALA A 184 -3.30 -1.70 19.93
N GLU A 185 -2.29 -0.92 19.54
CA GLU A 185 -2.44 0.31 18.78
C GLU A 185 -2.31 0.08 17.25
N GLY A 186 -1.92 -1.13 16.86
CA GLY A 186 -1.70 -1.54 15.48
C GLY A 186 -2.98 -1.55 14.67
N SER A 187 -3.28 -0.46 13.97
CA SER A 187 -4.38 -0.43 13.03
C SER A 187 -3.90 -0.87 11.64
N LEU A 188 -4.44 -1.99 11.16
CA LEU A 188 -4.31 -2.35 9.75
C LEU A 188 -5.02 -1.28 8.91
N LYS A 189 -4.35 -0.79 7.88
CA LYS A 189 -4.94 -0.04 6.79
C LYS A 189 -4.93 -0.92 5.56
N ALA A 190 -6.04 -0.98 4.86
CA ALA A 190 -6.16 -1.84 3.69
C ALA A 190 -6.96 -1.14 2.60
N GLY A 191 -6.60 -1.31 1.34
CA GLY A 191 -7.35 -0.73 0.24
C GLY A 191 -6.58 -0.65 -1.06
N ARG A 192 -7.22 -0.01 -2.04
CA ARG A 192 -6.69 0.19 -3.40
C ARG A 192 -5.60 1.25 -3.40
N VAL A 193 -4.59 1.03 -4.21
CA VAL A 193 -3.57 2.05 -4.49
C VAL A 193 -4.16 3.13 -5.39
N SER A 194 -3.93 4.39 -5.01
CA SER A 194 -4.25 5.55 -5.84
C SER A 194 -3.07 5.90 -6.73
N TYR A 195 -3.37 6.26 -7.97
CA TYR A 195 -2.39 6.66 -8.97
C TYR A 195 -2.51 8.14 -9.36
N ASP A 196 -3.51 8.79 -8.80
CA ASP A 196 -3.88 10.17 -9.07
C ASP A 196 -4.41 10.83 -7.79
N PHE A 197 -4.77 12.11 -7.91
CA PHE A 197 -5.50 12.81 -6.87
C PHE A 197 -6.95 12.25 -6.72
N PRO A 198 -7.55 12.15 -5.51
CA PRO A 198 -7.01 12.63 -4.24
C PRO A 198 -5.93 11.72 -3.67
N ILE A 199 -4.99 12.33 -2.96
CA ILE A 199 -3.89 11.60 -2.32
C ILE A 199 -4.44 10.77 -1.18
N ARG A 200 -3.88 9.59 -1.03
CA ARG A 200 -4.18 8.68 0.06
C ARG A 200 -3.01 8.62 1.05
N LEU A 201 -3.22 7.92 2.14
CA LEU A 201 -2.16 7.54 3.06
C LEU A 201 -0.94 7.01 2.26
N LEU A 202 0.27 7.45 2.62
CA LEU A 202 1.50 7.21 1.82
C LEU A 202 1.65 5.81 1.23
N PRO A 203 1.43 4.70 1.99
CA PRO A 203 1.55 3.36 1.42
C PRO A 203 0.58 3.07 0.27
N PHE A 204 -0.43 3.90 0.07
CA PHE A 204 -1.48 3.70 -0.94
C PHE A 204 -1.36 4.64 -2.15
N ASN A 205 -0.22 5.31 -2.30
CA ASN A 205 0.06 6.09 -3.50
C ASN A 205 1.14 5.42 -4.34
N LYS A 206 1.01 5.51 -5.66
CA LYS A 206 1.95 4.96 -6.64
C LYS A 206 1.93 5.76 -7.93
N ARG A 207 3.02 5.74 -8.68
CA ARG A 207 3.12 6.46 -9.95
C ARG A 207 2.13 5.93 -10.99
N LYS A 208 1.56 6.83 -11.81
CA LYS A 208 0.57 6.53 -12.87
C LYS A 208 0.98 5.40 -13.83
N MET A 209 2.28 5.26 -14.10
CA MET A 209 2.78 4.22 -15.00
C MET A 209 2.50 2.79 -14.52
N PHE A 210 2.19 2.60 -13.24
CA PHE A 210 1.86 1.30 -12.63
C PHE A 210 0.35 1.05 -12.50
N ARG A 211 -0.52 1.91 -13.06
CA ARG A 211 -1.99 1.82 -12.94
C ARG A 211 -2.55 0.46 -13.37
N ASN A 212 -1.92 -0.18 -14.34
CA ASN A 212 -2.37 -1.49 -14.82
C ASN A 212 -2.23 -2.62 -13.79
N GLU A 213 -1.45 -2.41 -12.74
CA GLU A 213 -1.28 -3.41 -11.68
C GLU A 213 -2.52 -3.59 -10.82
N LYS A 214 -3.44 -2.61 -10.77
CA LYS A 214 -4.68 -2.63 -9.96
C LYS A 214 -4.40 -3.09 -8.53
N GLU A 215 -3.36 -2.50 -7.95
CA GLU A 215 -2.80 -2.94 -6.69
C GLU A 215 -3.71 -2.66 -5.51
N VAL A 216 -3.73 -3.59 -4.58
CA VAL A 216 -4.32 -3.49 -3.25
C VAL A 216 -3.22 -3.69 -2.23
N ARG A 217 -3.22 -2.90 -1.19
CA ARG A 217 -2.23 -3.00 -0.11
C ARG A 217 -2.89 -3.24 1.22
N PHE A 218 -2.18 -3.99 2.04
CA PHE A 218 -2.38 -4.05 3.47
C PHE A 218 -1.15 -3.40 4.11
N ALA A 219 -1.36 -2.41 4.95
CA ALA A 219 -0.28 -1.66 5.58
C ALA A 219 -0.51 -1.56 7.09
N CYS A 220 0.55 -1.72 7.86
CA CYS A 220 0.53 -1.50 9.31
C CYS A 220 1.70 -0.60 9.72
N ARG A 221 1.59 0.04 10.89
CA ARG A 221 2.66 0.90 11.42
C ARG A 221 3.88 0.08 11.78
N ASN A 222 5.06 0.61 11.50
CA ASN A 222 6.35 0.01 11.81
C ASN A 222 6.92 0.62 13.11
N PHE A 223 6.30 0.36 14.24
CA PHE A 223 6.74 0.91 15.53
C PHE A 223 8.09 0.35 15.99
N GLN A 224 8.45 -0.85 15.53
CA GLN A 224 9.70 -1.51 15.92
C GLN A 224 10.86 -1.21 14.97
N HIS A 225 10.65 -0.40 13.94
CA HIS A 225 11.64 -0.10 12.89
C HIS A 225 12.27 -1.36 12.28
N THR A 226 11.46 -2.42 12.14
CA THR A 226 11.90 -3.67 11.54
C THR A 226 11.87 -3.58 10.02
N ARG A 227 12.67 -4.41 9.35
CA ARG A 227 12.65 -4.51 7.88
C ARG A 227 11.48 -5.36 7.37
N ASP A 228 11.03 -6.31 8.18
CA ASP A 228 9.86 -7.13 7.85
C ASP A 228 9.06 -7.49 9.11
N PHE A 229 7.81 -7.79 8.88
CA PHE A 229 6.89 -8.31 9.87
C PHE A 229 6.11 -9.47 9.28
N ARG A 230 5.82 -10.50 10.09
CA ARG A 230 5.16 -11.72 9.64
C ARG A 230 3.86 -11.90 10.38
N VAL A 231 2.77 -12.03 9.63
CA VAL A 231 1.42 -12.20 10.18
C VAL A 231 0.96 -13.62 9.90
N ASP A 232 0.52 -14.32 10.93
CA ASP A 232 -0.04 -15.67 10.81
C ASP A 232 -1.37 -15.63 10.06
N VAL A 233 -1.51 -16.47 9.04
CA VAL A 233 -2.75 -16.64 8.27
C VAL A 233 -3.23 -18.10 8.27
N SER A 234 -2.75 -18.90 9.22
CA SER A 234 -3.15 -20.31 9.35
C SER A 234 -4.67 -20.48 9.51
N GLY A 235 -5.33 -19.52 10.18
CA GLY A 235 -6.79 -19.52 10.41
C GLY A 235 -7.62 -19.42 9.13
N VAL A 236 -7.06 -18.82 8.07
CA VAL A 236 -7.72 -18.69 6.75
C VAL A 236 -6.98 -19.43 5.64
N PHE A 237 -5.99 -20.27 5.99
CA PHE A 237 -5.16 -20.95 5.00
C PHE A 237 -5.97 -21.79 4.00
N LYS A 238 -7.05 -22.43 4.42
CA LYS A 238 -7.97 -23.21 3.57
C LYS A 238 -8.81 -22.35 2.62
N GLU A 239 -8.89 -21.05 2.85
CA GLU A 239 -9.64 -20.12 2.00
C GLU A 239 -8.83 -19.64 0.80
N PHE A 240 -7.49 -19.83 0.85
CA PHE A 240 -6.65 -19.53 -0.30
C PHE A 240 -6.87 -20.53 -1.44
N GLY A 241 -6.82 -20.01 -2.67
CA GLY A 241 -6.74 -20.76 -3.91
C GLY A 241 -5.37 -20.63 -4.56
N LEU A 242 -5.08 -21.52 -5.50
CA LEU A 242 -3.89 -21.43 -6.35
C LEU A 242 -4.24 -20.94 -7.74
N ARG A 243 -3.31 -20.22 -8.33
CA ARG A 243 -3.33 -19.82 -9.72
C ARG A 243 -1.96 -20.03 -10.33
N PHE A 244 -1.94 -20.31 -11.61
CA PHE A 244 -0.74 -20.56 -12.39
C PHE A 244 -0.69 -19.63 -13.60
N SER A 245 0.50 -19.34 -14.09
CA SER A 245 0.68 -18.67 -15.36
C SER A 245 0.05 -19.52 -16.48
N PRO A 246 -0.54 -18.91 -17.54
CA PRO A 246 -0.97 -19.65 -18.71
C PRO A 246 0.14 -20.50 -19.35
N ASP A 247 1.37 -20.03 -19.24
CA ASP A 247 2.56 -20.71 -19.78
C ASP A 247 3.27 -21.63 -18.75
N ALA A 248 2.61 -21.91 -17.62
CA ALA A 248 3.23 -22.72 -16.55
C ALA A 248 3.44 -24.17 -17.05
N PRO A 249 4.65 -24.74 -16.89
CA PRO A 249 4.90 -26.13 -17.21
C PRO A 249 4.02 -27.05 -16.36
N GLU A 250 3.40 -28.06 -16.98
CA GLU A 250 2.47 -28.99 -16.32
C GLU A 250 3.06 -29.62 -15.06
N HIS A 251 4.31 -30.08 -15.13
CA HIS A 251 4.98 -30.69 -13.97
C HIS A 251 5.18 -29.72 -12.79
N HIS A 252 5.30 -28.41 -13.04
CA HIS A 252 5.34 -27.37 -11.99
C HIS A 252 3.97 -27.18 -11.36
N VAL A 253 2.93 -27.17 -12.16
CA VAL A 253 1.53 -27.07 -11.69
C VAL A 253 1.21 -28.27 -10.78
N GLU A 254 1.48 -29.49 -11.22
CA GLU A 254 1.25 -30.71 -10.44
C GLU A 254 2.06 -30.73 -9.13
N ALA A 255 3.34 -30.33 -9.18
CA ALA A 255 4.17 -30.27 -8.00
C ALA A 255 3.66 -29.25 -6.98
N ALA A 256 3.27 -28.06 -7.42
CA ALA A 256 2.73 -27.02 -6.54
C ALA A 256 1.38 -27.45 -5.93
N GLN A 257 0.50 -28.06 -6.71
CA GLN A 257 -0.80 -28.58 -6.23
C GLN A 257 -0.61 -29.69 -5.19
N ARG A 258 0.31 -30.60 -5.41
CA ARG A 258 0.64 -31.66 -4.44
C ARG A 258 1.14 -31.08 -3.12
N ILE A 259 2.12 -30.18 -3.17
CA ILE A 259 2.67 -29.52 -1.99
C ILE A 259 1.57 -28.74 -1.24
N TRP A 260 0.73 -28.04 -1.98
CA TRP A 260 -0.40 -27.31 -1.42
C TRP A 260 -1.33 -28.20 -0.63
N LYS A 261 -1.73 -29.32 -1.21
CA LYS A 261 -2.60 -30.33 -0.58
C LYS A 261 -1.94 -30.96 0.66
N GLU A 262 -0.67 -31.35 0.56
CA GLU A 262 0.10 -31.90 1.68
C GLU A 262 0.20 -30.92 2.86
N CYS A 263 0.28 -29.61 2.59
CA CYS A 263 0.29 -28.55 3.61
C CYS A 263 -1.11 -28.17 4.15
N GLY A 264 -2.16 -28.82 3.69
CA GLY A 264 -3.54 -28.62 4.15
C GLY A 264 -4.31 -27.50 3.42
N GLY A 265 -3.86 -27.10 2.24
CA GLY A 265 -4.61 -26.21 1.35
C GLY A 265 -5.83 -26.89 0.74
N ALA A 266 -6.89 -26.14 0.49
CA ALA A 266 -8.09 -26.67 -0.16
C ALA A 266 -7.87 -26.82 -1.67
N GLU A 267 -8.61 -27.77 -2.29
CA GLU A 267 -8.63 -27.95 -3.75
C GLU A 267 -9.48 -26.87 -4.43
N ARG A 268 -9.09 -25.60 -4.29
CA ARG A 268 -9.72 -24.47 -4.98
C ARG A 268 -8.75 -23.97 -6.05
N TYR A 269 -8.77 -24.61 -7.21
CA TYR A 269 -7.98 -24.14 -8.35
C TYR A 269 -8.86 -23.28 -9.24
N GLN A 270 -8.42 -22.09 -9.54
CA GLN A 270 -8.98 -21.34 -10.64
C GLN A 270 -8.19 -21.71 -11.90
N ALA A 271 -8.76 -22.59 -12.70
CA ALA A 271 -8.27 -22.81 -14.05
C ALA A 271 -8.37 -21.51 -14.83
N PRO A 272 -7.42 -21.17 -15.72
CA PRO A 272 -7.62 -20.10 -16.68
C PRO A 272 -8.92 -20.43 -17.45
N GLU A 273 -9.89 -19.51 -17.39
CA GLU A 273 -11.06 -19.59 -18.25
C GLU A 273 -10.54 -19.41 -19.69
N GLY A 274 -10.64 -20.48 -20.50
CA GLY A 274 -10.18 -20.53 -21.88
C GLY A 274 -11.01 -19.64 -22.81
#